data_0a891ab7a7655133b97464951d4f719e
#
_entry.id   0a891ab7a7655133b97464951d4f719e
#
_cell.length_a   1.000
_cell.length_b   1.000
_cell.length_c   1.000
_cell.angle_alpha   90.00
_cell.angle_beta   90.00
_cell.angle_gamma   90.00
#
_symmetry.space_group_name_H-M   'P 1'
#
loop_
_entity.id
_entity.type
_entity.pdbx_description
1 polymer ?
#
loop_
_entity_poly.entity_id
_entity_poly.type
_entity_poly.pdbx_seq_one_letter_code
_entity_poly.pdbx_strand_id
1 'polypeptide(L)'
;EILIGLVGSEMCIRDRYISDAGKSYDFNTADTLNILLLNCLLATGQLKEGGEYDVDFDHQFIETEKYDAKPTYKKFLGYRPGVAVIGDMIVGIENSDGNTNVRFHQEDTLKRILERLEEKKLTVNRFRADCGSCSEDIVDEVRKHCRTFYIRANRCCSLYDDIFALRGWKKEEINGIVFELNSILVEKWKGKPYRLVIQRQRRMGSGPDLWEEEYTYRCILTNDYESSMRDIVEFYNMRGGKERIFDDMNNGFGWGRLPKSFMAENTVFLLLTALIRNFYKAIMQRIEVKKFGLKETSRIKTFVFKFISVPAKWIKTARQYVLNIYTDNHAYAEAFKTSSG
;
A
#
# COMPACT_ATOMS: atom_id res chain seq x y z
N GLU A 1 4.05 -22.05 -19.07
CA GLU A 1 3.49 -23.35 -18.57
C GLU A 1 3.49 -23.43 -17.03
N ILE A 2 4.53 -22.97 -16.34
CA ILE A 2 4.59 -23.00 -14.85
C ILE A 2 3.49 -22.11 -14.22
N LEU A 3 3.17 -20.97 -14.81
CA LEU A 3 2.11 -20.09 -14.33
C LEU A 3 0.69 -20.65 -14.56
N ILE A 4 0.48 -21.47 -15.56
CA ILE A 4 -0.82 -22.11 -15.85
C ILE A 4 -1.11 -23.21 -14.83
N GLY A 5 -0.10 -23.95 -14.38
CA GLY A 5 -0.23 -24.95 -13.32
C GLY A 5 -0.48 -24.36 -11.92
N LEU A 6 -0.13 -23.07 -11.72
CA LEU A 6 -0.37 -22.34 -10.47
C LEU A 6 -1.78 -21.70 -10.39
N VAL A 7 -2.50 -21.64 -11.50
CA VAL A 7 -3.87 -21.10 -11.61
C VAL A 7 -4.92 -22.22 -11.52
N GLY A 8 -4.62 -23.30 -10.79
CA GLY A 8 -5.61 -24.29 -10.41
C GLY A 8 -6.69 -23.66 -9.51
N SER A 9 -7.90 -24.20 -9.57
CA SER A 9 -9.12 -23.69 -8.93
C SER A 9 -9.04 -23.37 -7.42
N GLU A 10 -7.96 -23.77 -6.76
CA GLU A 10 -7.73 -23.54 -5.33
C GLU A 10 -6.80 -22.38 -4.99
N MET A 11 -6.12 -21.77 -5.98
CA MET A 11 -5.16 -20.69 -5.74
C MET A 11 -5.71 -19.28 -5.94
N CYS A 12 -6.80 -19.13 -6.67
CA CYS A 12 -7.48 -17.84 -6.87
C CYS A 12 -8.97 -18.03 -6.62
N ILE A 13 -9.46 -17.56 -5.50
CA ILE A 13 -10.90 -17.48 -5.25
C ILE A 13 -11.39 -16.28 -6.06
N ARG A 14 -12.34 -16.55 -6.96
CA ARG A 14 -13.04 -15.52 -7.71
C ARG A 14 -14.40 -15.31 -7.05
N ASP A 15 -14.50 -14.26 -6.26
CA ASP A 15 -15.76 -13.87 -5.65
C ASP A 15 -16.52 -12.93 -6.59
N ARG A 16 -17.78 -13.28 -6.84
CA ARG A 16 -18.67 -12.42 -7.59
C ARG A 16 -19.69 -11.80 -6.67
N TYR A 17 -19.59 -10.50 -6.51
CA TYR A 17 -20.52 -9.72 -5.71
C TYR A 17 -21.55 -9.04 -6.60
N ILE A 18 -22.80 -8.96 -6.14
CA ILE A 18 -23.89 -8.29 -6.85
C ILE A 18 -24.29 -7.08 -6.02
N SER A 19 -24.26 -5.89 -6.64
CA SER A 19 -24.73 -4.67 -6.01
C SER A 19 -26.25 -4.61 -5.92
N ASP A 20 -26.80 -3.73 -5.09
CA ASP A 20 -28.25 -3.48 -4.97
C ASP A 20 -28.89 -3.09 -6.31
N ALA A 21 -28.12 -2.49 -7.21
CA ALA A 21 -28.54 -2.17 -8.58
C ALA A 21 -28.43 -3.35 -9.57
N GLY A 22 -28.15 -4.57 -9.09
CA GLY A 22 -28.04 -5.79 -9.92
C GLY A 22 -26.78 -5.87 -10.78
N LYS A 23 -25.77 -5.00 -10.56
CA LYS A 23 -24.49 -5.06 -11.28
C LYS A 23 -23.56 -6.04 -10.58
N SER A 24 -22.92 -6.92 -11.35
CA SER A 24 -21.94 -7.87 -10.83
C SER A 24 -20.53 -7.32 -10.95
N TYR A 25 -19.72 -7.59 -9.94
CA TYR A 25 -18.29 -7.24 -9.88
C TYR A 25 -17.48 -8.47 -9.46
N ASP A 26 -16.37 -8.68 -10.11
CA ASP A 26 -15.46 -9.79 -9.81
C ASP A 26 -14.29 -9.29 -8.92
N PHE A 27 -14.00 -10.07 -7.88
CA PHE A 27 -12.85 -9.89 -6.99
C PHE A 27 -11.98 -11.15 -7.07
N ASN A 28 -10.67 -10.97 -7.01
CA ASN A 28 -9.71 -12.07 -6.96
C ASN A 28 -8.83 -11.95 -5.73
N THR A 29 -9.04 -12.89 -4.81
CA THR A 29 -8.22 -13.09 -3.63
C THR A 29 -7.29 -14.26 -3.89
N ALA A 30 -6.05 -14.18 -3.98
CA ALA A 30 -5.16 -15.32 -4.08
C ALA A 30 -4.59 -15.62 -2.69
N ASP A 31 -5.39 -16.24 -1.82
CA ASP A 31 -5.08 -16.43 -0.41
C ASP A 31 -3.76 -17.13 -0.18
N THR A 32 -3.53 -18.25 -0.86
CA THR A 32 -2.28 -19.01 -0.76
C THR A 32 -1.05 -18.15 -1.08
N LEU A 33 -1.14 -17.27 -2.09
CA LEU A 33 -0.03 -16.39 -2.46
C LEU A 33 0.13 -15.22 -1.48
N ASN A 34 -0.97 -14.69 -0.93
CA ASN A 34 -0.91 -13.69 0.13
C ASN A 34 -0.27 -14.27 1.41
N ILE A 35 -0.60 -15.51 1.77
CA ILE A 35 0.04 -16.25 2.89
C ILE A 35 1.53 -16.46 2.59
N LEU A 36 1.88 -16.88 1.37
CA LEU A 36 3.27 -17.05 0.96
C LEU A 36 4.05 -15.74 1.06
N LEU A 37 3.45 -14.63 0.62
CA LEU A 37 4.05 -13.29 0.71
C LEU A 37 4.42 -12.94 2.15
N LEU A 38 3.50 -13.15 3.11
CA LEU A 38 3.75 -12.91 4.54
C LEU A 38 4.80 -13.87 5.11
N ASN A 39 4.73 -15.17 4.77
CA ASN A 39 5.72 -16.15 5.21
C ASN A 39 7.13 -15.79 4.76
N CYS A 40 7.29 -15.28 3.52
CA CYS A 40 8.57 -14.82 3.01
C CYS A 40 9.10 -13.59 3.75
N LEU A 41 8.22 -12.65 4.13
CA LEU A 41 8.61 -11.47 4.92
C LEU A 41 9.09 -11.87 6.32
N LEU A 42 8.44 -12.83 6.96
CA LEU A 42 8.87 -13.40 8.24
C LEU A 42 10.19 -14.16 8.10
N ALA A 43 10.31 -15.05 7.11
CA ALA A 43 11.53 -15.85 6.87
C ALA A 43 12.75 -14.99 6.53
N THR A 44 12.55 -13.84 5.87
CA THR A 44 13.63 -12.90 5.58
C THR A 44 13.93 -11.93 6.71
N GLY A 45 13.18 -11.99 7.81
CA GLY A 45 13.34 -11.11 8.98
C GLY A 45 12.92 -9.66 8.73
N GLN A 46 12.21 -9.38 7.63
CA GLN A 46 11.63 -8.06 7.35
C GLN A 46 10.45 -7.76 8.26
N LEU A 47 9.70 -8.79 8.64
CA LEU A 47 8.69 -8.76 9.71
C LEU A 47 9.07 -9.79 10.78
N LYS A 48 8.60 -9.58 12.01
CA LYS A 48 8.87 -10.46 13.16
C LYS A 48 7.55 -10.80 13.84
N GLU A 49 7.33 -12.05 14.19
CA GLU A 49 6.21 -12.46 15.04
C GLU A 49 6.21 -11.67 16.35
N GLY A 50 5.05 -11.27 16.82
CA GLY A 50 4.89 -10.41 18.01
C GLY A 50 5.21 -8.94 17.77
N GLY A 51 5.59 -8.55 16.55
CA GLY A 51 5.86 -7.17 16.19
C GLY A 51 4.59 -6.31 16.06
N GLU A 52 4.73 -5.02 16.34
CA GLU A 52 3.68 -4.01 16.16
C GLU A 52 4.00 -3.16 14.93
N TYR A 53 3.02 -2.99 14.05
CA TYR A 53 3.23 -2.36 12.75
C TYR A 53 2.14 -1.35 12.39
N ASP A 54 2.54 -0.37 11.59
CA ASP A 54 1.61 0.54 10.94
C ASP A 54 1.28 0.02 9.55
N VAL A 55 -0.01 -0.09 9.24
CA VAL A 55 -0.50 -0.58 7.95
C VAL A 55 -1.09 0.56 7.15
N ASP A 56 -0.66 0.69 5.91
CA ASP A 56 -1.26 1.57 4.91
C ASP A 56 -2.05 0.74 3.90
N PHE A 57 -3.22 1.20 3.56
CA PHE A 57 -4.03 0.60 2.49
C PHE A 57 -4.37 1.64 1.42
N ASP A 58 -4.22 1.22 0.17
CA ASP A 58 -4.57 2.05 -0.99
C ASP A 58 -4.97 1.21 -2.19
N HIS A 59 -5.73 1.80 -3.11
CA HIS A 59 -6.04 1.20 -4.39
C HIS A 59 -5.21 1.83 -5.50
N GLN A 60 -4.73 0.98 -6.40
CA GLN A 60 -4.13 1.43 -7.63
C GLN A 60 -5.01 1.04 -8.81
N PHE A 61 -5.19 1.94 -9.79
CA PHE A 61 -5.75 1.58 -11.07
C PHE A 61 -4.63 1.15 -12.03
N ILE A 62 -4.80 -0.02 -12.63
CA ILE A 62 -3.91 -0.54 -13.66
C ILE A 62 -4.66 -0.48 -14.98
N GLU A 63 -4.23 0.43 -15.85
CA GLU A 63 -4.76 0.54 -17.22
C GLU A 63 -4.35 -0.70 -18.03
N THR A 64 -5.31 -1.34 -18.65
CA THR A 64 -5.06 -2.53 -19.45
C THR A 64 -6.25 -2.86 -20.36
N GLU A 65 -6.00 -3.37 -21.56
CA GLU A 65 -7.00 -3.81 -22.54
C GLU A 65 -7.18 -5.34 -22.53
N LYS A 66 -7.21 -5.95 -21.33
CA LYS A 66 -7.42 -7.40 -21.21
C LYS A 66 -8.88 -7.78 -21.39
N TYR A 67 -9.13 -9.07 -21.69
CA TYR A 67 -10.47 -9.54 -22.08
C TYR A 67 -11.58 -9.24 -21.07
N ASP A 68 -11.26 -9.31 -19.77
CA ASP A 68 -12.19 -9.05 -18.68
C ASP A 68 -11.99 -7.68 -18.00
N ALA A 69 -11.12 -6.82 -18.57
CA ALA A 69 -10.92 -5.47 -18.05
C ALA A 69 -12.21 -4.62 -18.18
N LYS A 70 -12.52 -3.85 -17.14
CA LYS A 70 -13.74 -3.03 -17.08
C LYS A 70 -13.40 -1.54 -17.14
N PRO A 71 -14.33 -0.70 -17.69
CA PRO A 71 -14.13 0.75 -17.71
C PRO A 71 -14.00 1.31 -16.31
N THR A 72 -12.93 2.05 -16.05
CA THR A 72 -12.73 2.76 -14.79
C THR A 72 -13.43 4.13 -14.79
N TYR A 73 -13.58 4.74 -13.61
CA TYR A 73 -14.10 6.12 -13.55
C TYR A 73 -13.14 7.13 -14.21
N LYS A 74 -11.87 6.76 -14.40
CA LYS A 74 -10.86 7.56 -15.11
C LYS A 74 -10.95 7.44 -16.64
N LYS A 75 -11.97 6.76 -17.16
CA LYS A 75 -12.27 6.60 -18.60
C LYS A 75 -11.30 5.72 -19.38
N PHE A 76 -10.58 4.79 -18.72
CA PHE A 76 -9.82 3.74 -19.37
C PHE A 76 -10.29 2.35 -18.89
N LEU A 77 -9.98 1.30 -19.65
CA LEU A 77 -10.20 -0.09 -19.23
C LEU A 77 -9.10 -0.51 -18.23
N GLY A 78 -9.45 -1.28 -17.22
CA GLY A 78 -8.44 -1.73 -16.28
C GLY A 78 -8.95 -2.56 -15.12
N TYR A 79 -8.03 -2.82 -14.19
CA TYR A 79 -8.25 -3.45 -12.90
C TYR A 79 -7.95 -2.48 -11.76
N ARG A 80 -8.42 -2.82 -10.57
CA ARG A 80 -8.24 -1.99 -9.38
C ARG A 80 -7.77 -2.83 -8.18
N PRO A 81 -6.49 -3.24 -8.11
CA PRO A 81 -5.97 -3.90 -6.93
C PRO A 81 -5.98 -2.97 -5.70
N GLY A 82 -6.45 -3.52 -4.57
CA GLY A 82 -6.22 -2.98 -3.24
C GLY A 82 -4.93 -3.56 -2.69
N VAL A 83 -4.08 -2.71 -2.13
CA VAL A 83 -2.72 -3.07 -1.69
C VAL A 83 -2.50 -2.61 -0.26
N ALA A 84 -2.16 -3.55 0.61
CA ALA A 84 -1.74 -3.27 1.98
C ALA A 84 -0.22 -3.27 2.10
N VAL A 85 0.31 -2.33 2.87
CA VAL A 85 1.74 -2.08 2.99
C VAL A 85 2.12 -1.85 4.45
N ILE A 86 3.23 -2.44 4.89
CA ILE A 86 3.91 -2.14 6.15
C ILE A 86 5.27 -1.55 5.82
N GLY A 87 5.50 -0.28 6.22
CA GLY A 87 6.73 0.41 5.82
C GLY A 87 6.89 0.49 4.31
N ASP A 88 7.88 -0.19 3.74
CA ASP A 88 8.15 -0.28 2.30
C ASP A 88 7.82 -1.68 1.72
N MET A 89 7.16 -2.54 2.50
CA MET A 89 6.87 -3.92 2.14
C MET A 89 5.40 -4.11 1.81
N ILE A 90 5.09 -4.75 0.69
CA ILE A 90 3.72 -5.15 0.36
C ILE A 90 3.38 -6.39 1.17
N VAL A 91 2.27 -6.35 1.92
CA VAL A 91 1.84 -7.43 2.82
C VAL A 91 0.55 -8.10 2.39
N GLY A 92 -0.18 -7.52 1.44
CA GLY A 92 -1.39 -8.11 0.91
C GLY A 92 -1.87 -7.41 -0.37
N ILE A 93 -2.45 -8.17 -1.29
CA ILE A 93 -3.05 -7.67 -2.52
C ILE A 93 -4.34 -8.43 -2.79
N GLU A 94 -5.41 -7.69 -3.07
CA GLU A 94 -6.63 -8.23 -3.68
C GLU A 94 -6.99 -7.42 -4.91
N ASN A 95 -7.28 -8.10 -6.00
CA ASN A 95 -7.60 -7.44 -7.25
C ASN A 95 -9.11 -7.42 -7.50
N SER A 96 -9.60 -6.38 -8.13
CA SER A 96 -11.02 -6.23 -8.47
C SER A 96 -11.21 -5.56 -9.83
N ASP A 97 -12.44 -5.69 -10.36
CA ASP A 97 -12.86 -5.01 -11.56
C ASP A 97 -12.62 -3.50 -11.50
N GLY A 98 -12.14 -2.91 -12.60
CA GLY A 98 -11.82 -1.49 -12.69
C GLY A 98 -13.01 -0.54 -12.48
N ASN A 99 -14.24 -1.00 -12.70
CA ASN A 99 -15.46 -0.23 -12.50
C ASN A 99 -16.06 -0.37 -11.09
N THR A 100 -15.43 -1.15 -10.21
CA THR A 100 -15.90 -1.31 -8.83
C THR A 100 -15.76 -0.01 -8.06
N ASN A 101 -16.79 0.38 -7.30
CA ASN A 101 -16.67 1.49 -6.36
C ASN A 101 -15.62 1.15 -5.29
N VAL A 102 -14.80 2.12 -4.89
CA VAL A 102 -13.72 1.89 -3.90
C VAL A 102 -14.22 1.36 -2.57
N ARG A 103 -15.45 1.67 -2.17
CA ARG A 103 -16.06 1.24 -0.90
C ARG A 103 -16.77 -0.12 -1.00
N PHE A 104 -17.04 -0.58 -2.20
CA PHE A 104 -17.83 -1.79 -2.40
C PHE A 104 -17.02 -3.02 -1.99
N HIS A 105 -17.43 -3.72 -0.95
CA HIS A 105 -16.75 -4.88 -0.35
C HIS A 105 -15.27 -4.63 0.05
N GLN A 106 -14.90 -3.37 0.32
CA GLN A 106 -13.56 -3.06 0.82
C GLN A 106 -13.37 -3.55 2.25
N GLU A 107 -14.44 -3.54 3.07
CA GLU A 107 -14.46 -4.11 4.42
C GLU A 107 -14.07 -5.60 4.41
N ASP A 108 -14.58 -6.38 3.46
CA ASP A 108 -14.23 -7.80 3.32
C ASP A 108 -12.77 -7.98 2.92
N THR A 109 -12.26 -7.16 2.00
CA THR A 109 -10.84 -7.14 1.61
C THR A 109 -9.95 -6.83 2.80
N LEU A 110 -10.28 -5.78 3.56
CA LEU A 110 -9.51 -5.37 4.73
C LEU A 110 -9.56 -6.43 5.83
N LYS A 111 -10.74 -7.01 6.08
CA LYS A 111 -10.91 -8.12 7.02
C LYS A 111 -9.93 -9.25 6.70
N ARG A 112 -9.97 -9.78 5.47
CA ARG A 112 -9.06 -10.88 5.06
C ARG A 112 -7.59 -10.53 5.21
N ILE A 113 -7.20 -9.31 4.85
CA ILE A 113 -5.80 -8.86 4.97
C ILE A 113 -5.39 -8.76 6.45
N LEU A 114 -6.21 -8.13 7.28
CA LEU A 114 -5.90 -7.88 8.69
C LEU A 114 -5.93 -9.17 9.51
N GLU A 115 -6.91 -10.06 9.28
CA GLU A 115 -6.96 -11.39 9.88
C GLU A 115 -5.70 -12.23 9.56
N ARG A 116 -5.21 -12.19 8.30
CA ARG A 116 -3.95 -12.86 7.93
C ARG A 116 -2.73 -12.30 8.69
N LEU A 117 -2.69 -11.00 8.95
CA LEU A 117 -1.63 -10.40 9.79
C LEU A 117 -1.73 -10.91 11.23
N GLU A 118 -2.93 -10.97 11.81
CA GLU A 118 -3.16 -11.49 13.15
C GLU A 118 -2.81 -12.99 13.27
N GLU A 119 -3.18 -13.81 12.29
CA GLU A 119 -2.80 -15.23 12.21
C GLU A 119 -1.27 -15.42 12.23
N LYS A 120 -0.52 -14.46 11.69
CA LYS A 120 0.95 -14.43 11.73
C LYS A 120 1.49 -13.73 12.99
N LYS A 121 0.62 -13.45 13.97
CA LYS A 121 0.96 -12.74 15.22
C LYS A 121 1.58 -11.36 14.97
N LEU A 122 1.14 -10.68 13.93
CA LEU A 122 1.54 -9.30 13.60
C LEU A 122 0.44 -8.36 14.11
N THR A 123 0.77 -7.50 15.06
CA THR A 123 -0.18 -6.56 15.63
C THR A 123 -0.22 -5.28 14.80
N VAL A 124 -1.42 -4.88 14.39
CA VAL A 124 -1.62 -3.59 13.71
C VAL A 124 -1.79 -2.50 14.77
N ASN A 125 -0.79 -1.65 14.91
CA ASN A 125 -0.83 -0.53 15.84
C ASN A 125 -1.67 0.62 15.25
N ARG A 126 -1.29 1.09 14.07
CA ARG A 126 -1.96 2.19 13.38
C ARG A 126 -2.32 1.81 11.94
N PHE A 127 -3.52 2.20 11.53
CA PHE A 127 -4.00 1.97 10.18
C PHE A 127 -4.23 3.30 9.46
N ARG A 128 -3.79 3.42 8.19
CA ARG A 128 -4.03 4.60 7.36
C ARG A 128 -4.64 4.23 6.03
N ALA A 129 -5.60 5.03 5.59
CA ALA A 129 -6.18 4.92 4.26
C ALA A 129 -6.63 6.29 3.71
N ASP A 130 -6.93 6.32 2.42
CA ASP A 130 -7.43 7.53 1.77
C ASP A 130 -8.94 7.76 2.03
N CYS A 131 -9.50 8.77 1.38
CA CYS A 131 -10.91 9.12 1.52
C CYS A 131 -11.86 8.08 0.89
N GLY A 132 -11.37 7.21 0.02
CA GLY A 132 -12.13 6.09 -0.51
C GLY A 132 -12.55 5.11 0.58
N SER A 133 -11.75 5.00 1.64
CA SER A 133 -12.00 4.12 2.78
C SER A 133 -12.85 4.75 3.91
N CYS A 134 -13.37 5.96 3.72
CA CYS A 134 -14.16 6.65 4.74
C CYS A 134 -15.64 6.28 4.68
N SER A 135 -15.98 5.07 5.12
CA SER A 135 -17.36 4.58 5.33
C SER A 135 -17.48 3.88 6.68
N GLU A 136 -18.74 3.71 7.15
CA GLU A 136 -19.01 3.12 8.46
C GLU A 136 -18.51 1.68 8.53
N ASP A 137 -18.88 0.84 7.58
CA ASP A 137 -18.54 -0.57 7.54
C ASP A 137 -17.02 -0.80 7.52
N ILE A 138 -16.30 0.00 6.74
CA ILE A 138 -14.84 -0.05 6.65
C ILE A 138 -14.19 0.35 7.99
N VAL A 139 -14.65 1.45 8.60
CA VAL A 139 -14.11 1.91 9.89
C VAL A 139 -14.41 0.91 10.99
N ASP A 140 -15.60 0.32 11.01
CA ASP A 140 -15.99 -0.69 11.99
C ASP A 140 -15.13 -1.95 11.84
N GLU A 141 -14.84 -2.39 10.61
CA GLU A 141 -13.97 -3.52 10.38
C GLU A 141 -12.53 -3.24 10.82
N VAL A 142 -11.96 -2.14 10.37
CA VAL A 142 -10.59 -1.73 10.72
C VAL A 142 -10.39 -1.61 12.23
N ARG A 143 -11.37 -1.09 12.96
CA ARG A 143 -11.31 -0.94 14.42
C ARG A 143 -11.25 -2.25 15.20
N LYS A 144 -11.67 -3.36 14.62
CA LYS A 144 -11.55 -4.68 15.26
C LYS A 144 -10.09 -5.15 15.31
N HIS A 145 -9.27 -4.70 14.37
CA HIS A 145 -7.94 -5.22 14.07
C HIS A 145 -6.80 -4.26 14.38
N CYS A 146 -7.06 -2.96 14.62
CA CYS A 146 -6.02 -1.98 14.92
C CYS A 146 -6.32 -1.17 16.18
N ARG A 147 -5.28 -0.63 16.83
CA ARG A 147 -5.44 0.25 18.00
C ARG A 147 -5.99 1.60 17.60
N THR A 148 -5.42 2.20 16.55
CA THR A 148 -5.86 3.50 16.05
C THR A 148 -5.92 3.50 14.52
N PHE A 149 -6.85 4.26 13.97
CA PHE A 149 -6.95 4.48 12.53
C PHE A 149 -6.88 5.95 12.18
N TYR A 150 -6.43 6.25 10.97
CA TYR A 150 -6.32 7.60 10.41
C TYR A 150 -6.77 7.55 8.96
N ILE A 151 -8.02 7.94 8.71
CA ILE A 151 -8.61 7.88 7.39
C ILE A 151 -8.96 9.30 6.95
N ARG A 152 -8.53 9.68 5.75
CA ARG A 152 -8.92 10.98 5.21
C ARG A 152 -10.43 11.04 5.06
N ALA A 153 -11.07 11.97 5.76
CA ALA A 153 -12.49 12.21 5.58
C ALA A 153 -12.72 12.94 4.26
N ASN A 154 -13.72 12.51 3.50
CA ASN A 154 -14.23 13.29 2.39
C ASN A 154 -14.65 14.66 2.89
N ARG A 155 -14.69 15.66 2.01
CA ARG A 155 -15.33 16.94 2.27
C ARG A 155 -16.69 16.63 2.85
N CYS A 156 -16.79 16.72 4.17
CA CYS A 156 -18.03 16.43 4.88
C CYS A 156 -18.96 17.62 4.67
N CYS A 157 -19.67 17.66 3.54
CA CYS A 157 -20.60 18.76 3.23
C CYS A 157 -21.56 19.03 4.38
N SER A 158 -21.95 17.99 5.12
CA SER A 158 -22.78 18.11 6.33
C SER A 158 -22.10 18.77 7.54
N LEU A 159 -20.78 18.94 7.52
CA LEU A 159 -19.99 19.54 8.61
C LEU A 159 -19.35 20.88 8.20
N TYR A 160 -19.64 21.38 7.01
CA TYR A 160 -19.04 22.65 6.57
C TYR A 160 -19.37 23.82 7.49
N ASP A 161 -20.63 23.94 7.91
CA ASP A 161 -21.06 25.02 8.79
C ASP A 161 -20.31 24.95 10.13
N ASP A 162 -20.15 23.74 10.69
CA ASP A 162 -19.39 23.51 11.91
C ASP A 162 -17.90 23.86 11.72
N ILE A 163 -17.30 23.44 10.60
CA ILE A 163 -15.90 23.69 10.28
C ILE A 163 -15.64 25.19 10.06
N PHE A 164 -16.52 25.90 9.37
CA PHE A 164 -16.40 27.34 9.15
C PHE A 164 -16.63 28.17 10.42
N ALA A 165 -17.47 27.68 11.32
CA ALA A 165 -17.71 28.30 12.61
C ALA A 165 -16.54 28.16 13.59
N LEU A 166 -15.57 27.25 13.32
CA LEU A 166 -14.44 27.02 14.21
C LEU A 166 -13.61 28.27 14.46
N ARG A 167 -13.20 28.45 15.71
CA ARG A 167 -12.28 29.48 16.18
C ARG A 167 -11.07 28.82 16.84
N GLY A 168 -10.04 29.60 17.12
CA GLY A 168 -8.86 29.08 17.84
C GLY A 168 -7.96 28.18 16.99
N TRP A 169 -7.84 28.46 15.71
CA TRP A 169 -6.92 27.76 14.81
C TRP A 169 -5.47 27.93 15.28
N LYS A 170 -4.76 26.80 15.39
CA LYS A 170 -3.33 26.76 15.74
C LYS A 170 -2.49 26.73 14.46
N LYS A 171 -1.56 27.66 14.33
CA LYS A 171 -0.59 27.65 13.23
C LYS A 171 0.53 26.68 13.54
N GLU A 172 0.77 25.76 12.62
CA GLU A 172 1.84 24.76 12.69
C GLU A 172 2.59 24.70 11.36
N GLU A 173 3.92 24.63 11.44
CA GLU A 173 4.75 24.41 10.26
C GLU A 173 5.04 22.90 10.13
N ILE A 174 4.63 22.33 9.01
CA ILE A 174 4.80 20.89 8.71
C ILE A 174 5.49 20.80 7.34
N ASN A 175 6.69 20.21 7.33
CA ASN A 175 7.52 20.08 6.11
C ASN A 175 7.75 21.40 5.36
N GLY A 176 8.00 22.50 6.08
CA GLY A 176 8.25 23.82 5.51
C GLY A 176 7.00 24.55 5.01
N ILE A 177 5.81 24.01 5.28
CA ILE A 177 4.53 24.63 4.90
C ILE A 177 3.75 24.95 6.17
N VAL A 178 3.25 26.20 6.25
CA VAL A 178 2.43 26.65 7.37
C VAL A 178 0.97 26.26 7.11
N PHE A 179 0.40 25.51 8.07
CA PHE A 179 -0.99 25.13 8.11
C PHE A 179 -1.66 25.71 9.36
N GLU A 180 -2.96 25.84 9.30
CA GLU A 180 -3.80 26.11 10.47
C GLU A 180 -4.55 24.83 10.81
N LEU A 181 -4.40 24.37 12.06
CA LEU A 181 -4.97 23.12 12.55
C LEU A 181 -6.05 23.39 13.58
N ASN A 182 -7.09 22.57 13.55
CA ASN A 182 -8.11 22.49 14.58
C ASN A 182 -8.63 21.06 14.70
N SER A 183 -9.36 20.74 15.76
CA SER A 183 -10.01 19.43 15.90
C SER A 183 -11.32 19.53 16.63
N ILE A 184 -12.29 18.73 16.22
CA ILE A 184 -13.60 18.60 16.82
C ILE A 184 -13.94 17.13 17.03
N LEU A 185 -14.84 16.87 17.96
CA LEU A 185 -15.51 15.57 18.06
C LEU A 185 -16.74 15.60 17.17
N VAL A 186 -16.88 14.59 16.34
CA VAL A 186 -18.01 14.46 15.41
C VAL A 186 -18.67 13.09 15.60
N GLU A 187 -19.99 13.08 15.61
CA GLU A 187 -20.78 11.85 15.53
C GLU A 187 -21.17 11.63 14.06
N LYS A 188 -20.17 11.21 13.25
CA LYS A 188 -20.39 10.98 11.81
C LYS A 188 -21.39 9.87 11.55
N TRP A 189 -21.41 8.85 12.41
CA TRP A 189 -22.37 7.75 12.43
C TRP A 189 -22.98 7.64 13.81
N LYS A 190 -24.26 7.34 13.87
CA LYS A 190 -25.04 7.35 15.12
C LYS A 190 -24.38 6.51 16.23
N GLY A 191 -24.16 7.12 17.38
CA GLY A 191 -23.56 6.47 18.54
C GLY A 191 -22.04 6.22 18.43
N LYS A 192 -21.38 6.77 17.41
CA LYS A 192 -19.95 6.55 17.16
C LYS A 192 -19.20 7.88 17.06
N PRO A 193 -18.83 8.48 18.21
CA PRO A 193 -18.04 9.71 18.20
C PRO A 193 -16.62 9.42 17.75
N TYR A 194 -16.09 10.28 16.88
CA TYR A 194 -14.72 10.26 16.42
C TYR A 194 -14.09 11.65 16.49
N ARG A 195 -12.79 11.72 16.55
CA ARG A 195 -12.05 12.96 16.42
C ARG A 195 -11.83 13.27 14.94
N LEU A 196 -12.21 14.46 14.52
CA LEU A 196 -11.91 15.00 13.19
C LEU A 196 -10.83 16.06 13.35
N VAL A 197 -9.64 15.76 12.84
CA VAL A 197 -8.54 16.73 12.77
C VAL A 197 -8.61 17.44 11.44
N ILE A 198 -8.66 18.77 11.48
CA ILE A 198 -8.89 19.62 10.32
C ILE A 198 -7.63 20.44 10.07
N GLN A 199 -7.11 20.34 8.87
CA GLN A 199 -6.00 21.10 8.35
C GLN A 199 -6.51 22.04 7.29
N ARG A 200 -6.21 23.35 7.40
CA ARG A 200 -6.52 24.30 6.36
C ARG A 200 -5.28 25.08 5.93
N GLN A 201 -5.26 25.49 4.68
CA GLN A 201 -4.21 26.31 4.08
C GLN A 201 -4.84 27.37 3.19
N ARG A 202 -4.36 28.59 3.28
CA ARG A 202 -4.81 29.67 2.41
C ARG A 202 -4.41 29.38 0.97
N ARG A 203 -5.32 29.58 0.01
CA ARG A 203 -5.02 29.44 -1.42
C ARG A 203 -4.09 30.57 -1.85
N MET A 204 -2.99 30.22 -2.49
CA MET A 204 -2.11 31.21 -3.14
C MET A 204 -2.63 31.47 -4.55
N GLY A 205 -2.86 32.73 -4.91
CA GLY A 205 -3.06 33.17 -6.30
C GLY A 205 -4.50 33.32 -6.78
N SER A 206 -5.52 33.10 -5.99
CA SER A 206 -6.87 33.57 -6.31
C SER A 206 -6.95 35.07 -5.93
N GLY A 207 -7.18 35.91 -6.93
CA GLY A 207 -7.67 37.26 -6.68
C GLY A 207 -9.01 37.20 -5.92
N PRO A 208 -9.57 38.33 -5.49
CA PRO A 208 -10.82 38.37 -4.76
C PRO A 208 -12.00 38.02 -5.68
N ASP A 209 -12.11 36.77 -6.09
CA ASP A 209 -13.34 36.26 -6.66
C ASP A 209 -14.32 36.03 -5.51
N LEU A 210 -15.43 36.72 -5.54
CA LEU A 210 -16.51 36.76 -4.53
C LEU A 210 -17.08 35.37 -4.20
N TRP A 211 -16.70 34.32 -4.91
CA TRP A 211 -17.28 32.97 -4.86
C TRP A 211 -16.26 31.84 -4.58
N GLU A 212 -14.95 32.15 -4.46
CA GLU A 212 -13.96 31.13 -4.14
C GLU A 212 -13.65 31.05 -2.64
N GLU A 213 -13.66 29.84 -2.11
CA GLU A 213 -13.23 29.59 -0.72
C GLU A 213 -11.79 30.05 -0.52
N GLU A 214 -11.53 30.93 0.45
CA GLU A 214 -10.20 31.46 0.79
C GLU A 214 -9.23 30.36 1.24
N TYR A 215 -9.76 29.24 1.75
CA TYR A 215 -8.99 28.13 2.30
C TYR A 215 -9.28 26.81 1.62
N THR A 216 -8.25 25.99 1.54
CA THR A 216 -8.40 24.56 1.22
C THR A 216 -8.39 23.77 2.52
N TYR A 217 -9.39 22.92 2.72
CA TYR A 217 -9.56 22.10 3.91
C TYR A 217 -9.23 20.63 3.64
N ARG A 218 -8.55 19.98 4.60
CA ARG A 218 -8.30 18.55 4.61
C ARG A 218 -8.63 18.02 6.00
N CYS A 219 -9.39 16.92 6.05
CA CYS A 219 -9.86 16.34 7.30
C CYS A 219 -9.34 14.92 7.46
N ILE A 220 -8.95 14.56 8.68
CA ILE A 220 -8.54 13.20 9.07
C ILE A 220 -9.48 12.74 10.18
N LEU A 221 -10.21 11.66 9.93
CA LEU A 221 -11.04 10.99 10.91
C LEU A 221 -10.19 9.96 11.65
N THR A 222 -10.28 9.94 12.98
CA THR A 222 -9.48 9.06 13.82
C THR A 222 -10.16 8.75 15.15
N ASN A 223 -9.79 7.64 15.77
CA ASN A 223 -10.06 7.31 17.15
C ASN A 223 -8.88 7.61 18.09
N ASP A 224 -7.89 8.37 17.63
CA ASP A 224 -6.79 8.87 18.45
C ASP A 224 -7.19 10.20 19.09
N TYR A 225 -7.47 10.16 20.38
CA TYR A 225 -7.90 11.34 21.17
C TYR A 225 -6.73 11.99 21.92
N GLU A 226 -5.59 11.32 22.00
CA GLU A 226 -4.46 11.71 22.85
C GLU A 226 -3.38 12.47 22.09
N SER A 227 -3.04 12.02 20.87
CA SER A 227 -1.98 12.62 20.09
C SER A 227 -2.27 14.07 19.71
N SER A 228 -1.24 14.89 19.57
CA SER A 228 -1.38 16.27 19.10
C SER A 228 -1.92 16.31 17.67
N MET A 229 -2.60 17.40 17.29
CA MET A 229 -3.06 17.58 15.91
C MET A 229 -1.92 17.55 14.91
N ARG A 230 -0.76 18.11 15.29
CA ARG A 230 0.46 18.09 14.49
C ARG A 230 0.93 16.66 14.22
N ASP A 231 1.08 15.85 15.27
CA ASP A 231 1.54 14.46 15.14
C ASP A 231 0.62 13.64 14.24
N ILE A 232 -0.71 13.82 14.39
CA ILE A 232 -1.71 13.15 13.54
C ILE A 232 -1.52 13.55 12.08
N VAL A 233 -1.36 14.84 11.77
CA VAL A 233 -1.19 15.33 10.41
C VAL A 233 0.15 14.89 9.82
N GLU A 234 1.25 14.99 10.57
CA GLU A 234 2.58 14.53 10.15
C GLU A 234 2.55 13.02 9.88
N PHE A 235 1.99 12.23 10.79
CA PHE A 235 1.86 10.79 10.61
C PHE A 235 1.03 10.44 9.37
N TYR A 236 -0.11 11.10 9.19
CA TYR A 236 -0.95 10.86 8.01
C TYR A 236 -0.23 11.24 6.70
N ASN A 237 0.48 12.35 6.68
CA ASN A 237 1.20 12.82 5.48
C ASN A 237 2.33 11.88 5.05
N MET A 238 2.94 11.11 5.95
CA MET A 238 3.92 10.08 5.60
C MET A 238 3.35 8.99 4.70
N ARG A 239 2.02 8.85 4.60
CA ARG A 239 1.35 7.94 3.67
C ARG A 239 1.71 8.25 2.20
N GLY A 240 1.98 9.50 1.84
CA GLY A 240 2.39 9.89 0.48
C GLY A 240 3.60 9.14 -0.06
N GLY A 241 4.46 8.58 0.82
CA GLY A 241 5.57 7.72 0.40
C GLY A 241 5.14 6.44 -0.33
N LYS A 242 3.85 6.03 -0.25
CA LYS A 242 3.33 4.82 -0.91
C LYS A 242 3.17 4.97 -2.42
N GLU A 243 2.98 6.19 -2.93
CA GLU A 243 2.97 6.46 -4.38
C GLU A 243 4.26 5.97 -5.04
N ARG A 244 5.37 6.01 -4.30
CA ARG A 244 6.66 5.48 -4.75
C ARG A 244 6.67 3.96 -4.89
N ILE A 245 5.93 3.23 -4.04
CA ILE A 245 5.79 1.77 -4.15
C ILE A 245 5.06 1.44 -5.45
N PHE A 246 3.96 2.13 -5.74
CA PHE A 246 3.22 1.94 -6.99
C PHE A 246 4.03 2.32 -8.22
N ASP A 247 4.79 3.42 -8.15
CA ASP A 247 5.72 3.80 -9.22
C ASP A 247 6.81 2.72 -9.46
N ASP A 248 7.37 2.14 -8.39
CA ASP A 248 8.29 1.01 -8.48
C ASP A 248 7.63 -0.21 -9.15
N MET A 249 6.39 -0.55 -8.73
CA MET A 249 5.67 -1.71 -9.28
C MET A 249 5.34 -1.51 -10.76
N ASN A 250 4.89 -0.32 -11.15
CA ASN A 250 4.56 -0.02 -12.54
C ASN A 250 5.78 -0.03 -13.45
N ASN A 251 6.86 0.61 -13.05
CA ASN A 251 8.03 0.85 -13.88
C ASN A 251 9.14 -0.20 -13.74
N GLY A 252 9.18 -0.90 -12.61
CA GLY A 252 10.23 -1.87 -12.27
C GLY A 252 9.77 -3.32 -12.33
N PHE A 253 8.55 -3.60 -11.90
CA PHE A 253 8.03 -4.95 -11.69
C PHE A 253 6.88 -5.33 -12.64
N GLY A 254 6.57 -4.49 -13.62
CA GLY A 254 5.72 -4.86 -14.75
C GLY A 254 4.22 -4.65 -14.55
N TRP A 255 3.78 -3.97 -13.47
CA TRP A 255 2.35 -3.70 -13.27
C TRP A 255 1.75 -2.80 -14.36
N GLY A 256 2.55 -1.92 -14.95
CA GLY A 256 2.13 -1.10 -16.09
C GLY A 256 1.92 -1.87 -17.41
N ARG A 257 2.26 -3.19 -17.46
CA ARG A 257 2.09 -4.05 -18.64
C ARG A 257 1.80 -5.48 -18.23
N LEU A 258 0.54 -5.74 -17.89
CA LEU A 258 0.11 -7.06 -17.43
C LEU A 258 0.31 -8.13 -18.53
N PRO A 259 0.89 -9.30 -18.19
CA PRO A 259 1.28 -10.29 -19.20
C PRO A 259 0.17 -11.24 -19.65
N LYS A 260 -0.90 -11.38 -18.86
CA LYS A 260 -1.92 -12.41 -19.05
C LYS A 260 -3.24 -11.82 -19.59
N SER A 261 -4.14 -12.68 -20.03
CA SER A 261 -5.39 -12.30 -20.69
C SER A 261 -6.54 -11.99 -19.74
N PHE A 262 -6.52 -12.55 -18.53
CA PHE A 262 -7.61 -12.44 -17.55
C PHE A 262 -7.11 -11.96 -16.19
N MET A 263 -8.02 -11.39 -15.40
CA MET A 263 -7.75 -10.79 -14.10
C MET A 263 -7.15 -11.79 -13.11
N ALA A 264 -7.68 -13.02 -13.04
CA ALA A 264 -7.19 -14.05 -12.12
C ALA A 264 -5.71 -14.33 -12.29
N GLU A 265 -5.27 -14.59 -13.52
CA GLU A 265 -3.86 -14.83 -13.84
C GLU A 265 -2.98 -13.61 -13.58
N ASN A 266 -3.51 -12.41 -13.85
CA ASN A 266 -2.80 -11.17 -13.59
C ASN A 266 -2.71 -10.90 -12.08
N THR A 267 -3.68 -11.33 -11.25
CA THR A 267 -3.58 -11.23 -9.79
C THR A 267 -2.43 -12.08 -9.25
N VAL A 268 -2.25 -13.30 -9.78
CA VAL A 268 -1.06 -14.12 -9.49
C VAL A 268 0.23 -13.37 -9.86
N PHE A 269 0.28 -12.77 -11.04
CA PHE A 269 1.44 -11.98 -11.48
C PHE A 269 1.71 -10.78 -10.56
N LEU A 270 0.68 -10.06 -10.11
CA LEU A 270 0.83 -8.93 -9.18
C LEU A 270 1.46 -9.41 -7.86
N LEU A 271 0.98 -10.51 -7.30
CA LEU A 271 1.49 -11.06 -6.04
C LEU A 271 2.92 -11.59 -6.16
N LEU A 272 3.24 -12.32 -7.24
CA LEU A 272 4.61 -12.82 -7.47
C LEU A 272 5.59 -11.67 -7.64
N THR A 273 5.23 -10.62 -8.36
CA THR A 273 6.09 -9.44 -8.53
C THR A 273 6.22 -8.61 -7.25
N ALA A 274 5.18 -8.56 -6.42
CA ALA A 274 5.26 -7.98 -5.08
C ALA A 274 6.24 -8.76 -4.18
N LEU A 275 6.17 -10.09 -4.21
CA LEU A 275 7.12 -10.96 -3.51
C LEU A 275 8.55 -10.73 -3.97
N ILE A 276 8.79 -10.65 -5.28
CA ILE A 276 10.12 -10.35 -5.85
C ILE A 276 10.59 -8.96 -5.38
N ARG A 277 9.70 -7.96 -5.35
CA ARG A 277 10.04 -6.63 -4.83
C ARG A 277 10.44 -6.67 -3.36
N ASN A 278 9.72 -7.41 -2.54
CA ASN A 278 10.05 -7.57 -1.13
C ASN A 278 11.43 -8.24 -0.95
N PHE A 279 11.74 -9.29 -1.74
CA PHE A 279 13.08 -9.88 -1.75
C PHE A 279 14.17 -8.90 -2.18
N TYR A 280 13.92 -8.13 -3.24
CA TYR A 280 14.84 -7.08 -3.66
C TYR A 280 15.13 -6.11 -2.52
N LYS A 281 14.11 -5.67 -1.79
CA LYS A 281 14.28 -4.78 -0.63
C LYS A 281 15.06 -5.44 0.50
N ALA A 282 14.81 -6.73 0.78
CA ALA A 282 15.59 -7.49 1.76
C ALA A 282 17.08 -7.58 1.40
N ILE A 283 17.39 -7.79 0.12
CA ILE A 283 18.78 -7.82 -0.36
C ILE A 283 19.42 -6.43 -0.20
N MET A 284 18.71 -5.36 -0.61
CA MET A 284 19.23 -3.99 -0.50
C MET A 284 19.52 -3.58 0.94
N GLN A 285 18.80 -4.12 1.93
CA GLN A 285 19.04 -3.88 3.36
C GLN A 285 20.25 -4.67 3.91
N ARG A 286 20.60 -5.80 3.27
CA ARG A 286 21.70 -6.68 3.74
C ARG A 286 23.05 -6.34 3.14
N ILE A 287 23.10 -5.69 1.99
CA ILE A 287 24.35 -5.34 1.30
C ILE A 287 24.76 -3.89 1.59
N GLU A 288 26.05 -3.65 1.58
CA GLU A 288 26.59 -2.28 1.60
C GLU A 288 26.43 -1.65 0.20
N VAL A 289 25.22 -1.11 -0.06
CA VAL A 289 24.82 -0.62 -1.40
C VAL A 289 25.84 0.29 -2.06
N LYS A 290 26.56 1.12 -1.29
CA LYS A 290 27.58 2.04 -1.80
C LYS A 290 28.76 1.31 -2.46
N LYS A 291 29.16 0.13 -1.95
CA LYS A 291 30.24 -0.70 -2.52
C LYS A 291 29.91 -1.20 -3.93
N PHE A 292 28.63 -1.22 -4.31
CA PHE A 292 28.16 -1.62 -5.63
C PHE A 292 27.71 -0.42 -6.50
N GLY A 293 28.02 0.81 -6.06
CA GLY A 293 27.58 2.03 -6.76
C GLY A 293 26.08 2.22 -6.75
N LEU A 294 25.38 1.63 -5.76
CA LEU A 294 23.95 1.73 -5.54
C LEU A 294 23.62 2.76 -4.44
N LYS A 295 22.39 3.21 -4.42
CA LYS A 295 21.78 3.98 -3.33
C LYS A 295 20.65 3.13 -2.72
N GLU A 296 20.30 3.32 -1.45
CA GLU A 296 19.16 2.66 -0.81
C GLU A 296 17.86 2.86 -1.60
N THR A 297 17.77 3.98 -2.30
CA THR A 297 16.63 4.34 -3.16
C THR A 297 16.79 3.90 -4.62
N SER A 298 17.83 3.13 -4.96
CA SER A 298 18.00 2.62 -6.34
C SER A 298 16.80 1.81 -6.78
N ARG A 299 16.44 1.90 -8.07
CA ARG A 299 15.37 1.09 -8.65
C ARG A 299 15.89 -0.29 -9.04
N ILE A 300 15.00 -1.26 -9.16
CA ILE A 300 15.33 -2.65 -9.52
C ILE A 300 16.19 -2.74 -10.79
N LYS A 301 15.90 -1.95 -11.82
CA LYS A 301 16.69 -1.95 -13.07
C LYS A 301 18.15 -1.56 -12.82
N THR A 302 18.40 -0.58 -11.97
CA THR A 302 19.76 -0.16 -11.59
C THR A 302 20.46 -1.24 -10.76
N PHE A 303 19.72 -1.87 -9.85
CA PHE A 303 20.22 -2.98 -9.05
C PHE A 303 20.60 -4.19 -9.94
N VAL A 304 19.71 -4.58 -10.85
CA VAL A 304 20.00 -5.67 -11.80
C VAL A 304 21.25 -5.34 -12.61
N PHE A 305 21.34 -4.14 -13.16
CA PHE A 305 22.49 -3.73 -13.97
C PHE A 305 23.80 -3.72 -13.18
N LYS A 306 23.81 -3.19 -11.97
CA LYS A 306 25.05 -2.98 -11.19
C LYS A 306 25.43 -4.15 -10.29
N PHE A 307 24.46 -4.94 -9.84
CA PHE A 307 24.70 -6.02 -8.88
C PHE A 307 24.47 -7.41 -9.45
N ILE A 308 23.46 -7.60 -10.29
CA ILE A 308 23.12 -8.93 -10.83
C ILE A 308 23.84 -9.23 -12.14
N SER A 309 23.93 -8.22 -13.04
CA SER A 309 24.50 -8.40 -14.39
C SER A 309 26.04 -8.45 -14.39
N VAL A 310 26.59 -9.34 -13.57
CA VAL A 310 28.04 -9.59 -13.48
C VAL A 310 28.31 -10.96 -14.02
N PRO A 311 29.36 -11.12 -14.88
CA PRO A 311 29.73 -12.43 -15.40
C PRO A 311 30.00 -13.43 -14.29
N ALA A 312 29.35 -14.58 -14.34
CA ALA A 312 29.53 -15.62 -13.34
C ALA A 312 29.37 -17.01 -13.94
N LYS A 313 30.01 -18.00 -13.33
CA LYS A 313 29.95 -19.42 -13.77
C LYS A 313 29.80 -20.34 -12.57
N TRP A 314 28.84 -21.24 -12.63
CA TRP A 314 28.75 -22.36 -11.70
C TRP A 314 29.76 -23.45 -12.08
N ILE A 315 30.59 -23.85 -11.15
CA ILE A 315 31.54 -24.94 -11.30
C ILE A 315 31.20 -26.02 -10.28
N LYS A 316 31.13 -27.27 -10.75
CA LYS A 316 31.00 -28.41 -9.86
C LYS A 316 32.38 -28.92 -9.51
N THR A 317 32.79 -28.80 -8.26
CA THR A 317 34.07 -29.27 -7.75
C THR A 317 33.78 -30.33 -6.68
N ALA A 318 34.15 -31.59 -6.96
CA ALA A 318 33.86 -32.75 -6.10
C ALA A 318 32.33 -32.83 -5.77
N ARG A 319 31.93 -32.57 -4.53
CA ARG A 319 30.55 -32.64 -4.09
C ARG A 319 29.90 -31.28 -3.90
N GLN A 320 30.58 -30.21 -4.28
CA GLN A 320 30.12 -28.84 -4.06
C GLN A 320 29.92 -28.07 -5.36
N TYR A 321 28.93 -27.19 -5.38
CA TYR A 321 28.79 -26.20 -6.45
C TYR A 321 29.38 -24.88 -5.97
N VAL A 322 30.32 -24.34 -6.77
CA VAL A 322 30.96 -23.05 -6.50
C VAL A 322 30.54 -22.06 -7.58
N LEU A 323 30.07 -20.89 -7.14
CA LEU A 323 29.79 -19.78 -8.04
C LEU A 323 31.02 -18.90 -8.16
N ASN A 324 31.70 -18.95 -9.32
CA ASN A 324 32.77 -18.01 -9.63
C ASN A 324 32.18 -16.75 -10.24
N ILE A 325 32.40 -15.61 -9.60
CA ILE A 325 31.97 -14.28 -10.05
C ILE A 325 33.22 -13.59 -10.62
N TYR A 326 33.19 -13.18 -11.88
CA TYR A 326 34.30 -12.53 -12.57
C TYR A 326 34.14 -11.00 -12.42
N THR A 327 34.76 -10.45 -11.40
CA THR A 327 34.69 -9.01 -11.08
C THR A 327 35.91 -8.59 -10.25
N ASP A 328 36.33 -7.35 -10.41
CA ASP A 328 37.35 -6.73 -9.58
C ASP A 328 36.77 -6.20 -8.25
N ASN A 329 35.44 -6.25 -8.07
CA ASN A 329 34.78 -5.80 -6.86
C ASN A 329 34.76 -6.90 -5.78
N HIS A 330 35.69 -6.85 -4.86
CA HIS A 330 35.81 -7.81 -3.75
C HIS A 330 34.62 -7.82 -2.78
N ALA A 331 33.77 -6.79 -2.81
CA ALA A 331 32.56 -6.72 -1.97
C ALA A 331 31.57 -7.85 -2.25
N TYR A 332 31.63 -8.49 -3.43
CA TYR A 332 30.79 -9.67 -3.71
C TYR A 332 31.08 -10.84 -2.78
N ALA A 333 32.36 -11.06 -2.42
CA ALA A 333 32.72 -12.12 -1.48
C ALA A 333 32.11 -11.88 -0.09
N GLU A 334 31.98 -10.63 0.33
CA GLU A 334 31.35 -10.26 1.60
C GLU A 334 29.83 -10.39 1.54
N ALA A 335 29.20 -9.96 0.44
CA ALA A 335 27.76 -9.99 0.23
C ALA A 335 27.17 -11.42 0.26
N PHE A 336 27.97 -12.43 -0.17
CA PHE A 336 27.56 -13.83 -0.21
C PHE A 336 28.15 -14.69 0.92
N LYS A 337 28.92 -14.10 1.83
CA LYS A 337 29.24 -14.80 3.08
C LYS A 337 27.98 -14.94 3.88
N THR A 338 27.39 -16.14 3.82
CA THR A 338 26.37 -16.51 4.81
C THR A 338 27.02 -16.42 6.18
N SER A 339 26.44 -15.67 7.09
CA SER A 339 26.75 -15.80 8.49
C SER A 339 26.41 -17.24 8.89
N SER A 340 27.41 -18.09 8.92
CA SER A 340 27.35 -19.39 9.57
C SER A 340 27.23 -19.09 11.05
N GLY A 341 26.01 -19.14 11.56
CA GLY A 341 25.65 -19.00 12.97
C GLY A 341 24.44 -19.88 13.20
#